data_171d9d1101f663a6515f150889a63213
#
_entry.id   171d9d1101f663a6515f150889a63213
#
_cell.length_a   1.000
_cell.length_b   1.000
_cell.length_c   1.000
_cell.angle_alpha   90.00
_cell.angle_beta   90.00
_cell.angle_gamma   90.00
#
_symmetry.space_group_name_H-M   'P 1'
#
loop_
_entity.id
_entity.type
_entity.pdbx_description
1 polymer ?
#
loop_
_entity_poly.entity_id
_entity_poly.type
_entity_poly.pdbx_seq_one_letter_code
_entity_poly.pdbx_strand_id
1 'polypeptide(L)'
;LTLYKGELLCLLGGNGAGKTTLLKILSGIKKPWRGNVKYVRKESAGYLPQNTQSMFIKDTVKEELLDGADGDEARALDMAEQMELTGFLMRHPYDLSGGETQRLAAAKLLLGQKKVLLMDEPTKGMDAWTKEQLGRHLRKLCSQGISILLVTHDLDFTAAYADRCAMLFDGMV
;
A
#
# COMPACT_ATOMS: atom_id res chain seq x y z
N LEU A 1 -18.11 6.86 2.07
CA LEU A 1 -16.94 6.85 1.19
C LEU A 1 -17.14 5.83 0.08
N THR A 2 -16.87 6.22 -1.16
CA THR A 2 -16.91 5.31 -2.33
C THR A 2 -15.58 5.37 -3.05
N LEU A 3 -15.01 4.20 -3.36
CA LEU A 3 -13.82 4.04 -4.19
C LEU A 3 -14.24 3.45 -5.54
N TYR A 4 -13.89 4.11 -6.63
CA TYR A 4 -14.24 3.69 -7.97
C TYR A 4 -13.15 2.81 -8.59
N LYS A 5 -13.52 2.04 -9.61
CA LYS A 5 -12.58 1.17 -10.33
C LYS A 5 -11.48 2.00 -11.01
N GLY A 6 -10.23 1.63 -10.77
CA GLY A 6 -9.07 2.30 -11.36
C GLY A 6 -8.79 3.68 -10.76
N GLU A 7 -9.38 4.00 -9.61
CA GLU A 7 -9.19 5.28 -8.91
C GLU A 7 -8.07 5.18 -7.88
N LEU A 8 -7.26 6.22 -7.77
CA LEU A 8 -6.41 6.49 -6.63
C LEU A 8 -7.07 7.57 -5.78
N LEU A 9 -7.67 7.16 -4.67
CA LEU A 9 -8.30 8.03 -3.69
C LEU A 9 -7.36 8.23 -2.50
N CYS A 10 -7.00 9.47 -2.21
CA CYS A 10 -6.26 9.80 -0.99
C CYS A 10 -7.21 10.22 0.13
N LEU A 11 -7.04 9.61 1.29
CA LEU A 11 -7.78 9.97 2.51
C LEU A 11 -6.85 10.75 3.43
N LEU A 12 -7.16 12.02 3.61
CA LEU A 12 -6.46 12.94 4.48
C LEU A 12 -7.16 13.04 5.84
N GLY A 13 -6.47 13.55 6.85
CA GLY A 13 -7.06 13.80 8.18
C GLY A 13 -6.02 13.81 9.28
N GLY A 14 -6.35 14.42 10.40
CA GLY A 14 -5.46 14.50 11.57
C GLY A 14 -5.14 13.14 12.20
N ASN A 15 -4.12 13.15 13.08
CA ASN A 15 -3.82 11.98 13.89
C ASN A 15 -5.01 11.65 14.81
N GLY A 16 -5.34 10.37 14.93
CA GLY A 16 -6.49 9.93 15.72
C GLY A 16 -7.85 10.03 15.02
N ALA A 17 -7.96 10.63 13.82
CA ALA A 17 -9.24 10.76 13.09
C ALA A 17 -9.89 9.42 12.68
N GLY A 18 -9.19 8.29 12.84
CA GLY A 18 -9.76 6.97 12.54
C GLY A 18 -9.34 6.39 11.18
N LYS A 19 -8.41 7.01 10.44
CA LYS A 19 -7.96 6.57 9.11
C LYS A 19 -7.51 5.11 9.08
N THR A 20 -6.57 4.73 9.93
CA THR A 20 -6.09 3.33 10.09
C THR A 20 -7.22 2.37 10.46
N THR A 21 -8.15 2.80 11.31
CA THR A 21 -9.32 2.00 11.71
C THR A 21 -10.23 1.76 10.50
N LEU A 22 -10.46 2.77 9.69
CA LEU A 22 -11.22 2.64 8.45
C LEU A 22 -10.56 1.64 7.49
N LEU A 23 -9.24 1.75 7.26
CA LEU A 23 -8.50 0.78 6.42
C LEU A 23 -8.61 -0.66 6.95
N LYS A 24 -8.49 -0.85 8.26
CA LYS A 24 -8.67 -2.18 8.90
C LYS A 24 -10.09 -2.73 8.74
N ILE A 25 -11.10 -1.88 8.75
CA ILE A 25 -12.48 -2.28 8.47
C ILE A 25 -12.65 -2.66 6.99
N LEU A 26 -12.11 -1.84 6.09
CA LEU A 26 -12.16 -2.09 4.65
C LEU A 26 -11.35 -3.33 4.25
N SER A 27 -10.26 -3.65 4.91
CA SER A 27 -9.50 -4.89 4.67
C SER A 27 -10.12 -6.15 5.26
N GLY A 28 -11.19 -6.01 6.06
CA GLY A 28 -11.83 -7.13 6.76
C GLY A 28 -11.13 -7.56 8.06
N ILE A 29 -10.03 -6.91 8.46
CA ILE A 29 -9.31 -7.20 9.71
C ILE A 29 -10.18 -6.83 10.93
N LYS A 30 -11.00 -5.77 10.80
CA LYS A 30 -11.90 -5.31 11.86
C LYS A 30 -13.33 -5.22 11.34
N LYS A 31 -14.30 -5.67 12.16
CA LYS A 31 -15.72 -5.52 11.84
C LYS A 31 -16.17 -4.08 12.12
N PRO A 32 -17.01 -3.46 11.27
CA PRO A 32 -17.60 -2.17 11.56
C PRO A 32 -18.60 -2.30 12.73
N TRP A 33 -18.65 -1.28 13.59
CA TRP A 33 -19.66 -1.25 14.66
C TRP A 33 -21.07 -0.96 14.11
N ARG A 34 -21.14 -0.03 13.12
CA ARG A 34 -22.38 0.28 12.39
C ARG A 34 -22.09 0.36 10.90
N GLY A 35 -23.11 0.10 10.08
CA GLY A 35 -22.97 0.10 8.64
C GLY A 35 -22.38 -1.21 8.10
N ASN A 36 -22.05 -1.20 6.82
CA ASN A 36 -21.47 -2.34 6.13
C ASN A 36 -20.47 -1.90 5.07
N VAL A 37 -19.52 -2.77 4.75
CA VAL A 37 -18.63 -2.63 3.61
C VAL A 37 -19.23 -3.43 2.46
N LYS A 38 -19.44 -2.77 1.32
CA LYS A 38 -19.93 -3.41 0.10
C LYS A 38 -18.81 -3.42 -0.93
N TYR A 39 -18.41 -4.61 -1.35
CA TYR A 39 -17.58 -4.80 -2.53
C TYR A 39 -18.48 -5.22 -3.69
N VAL A 40 -18.29 -4.61 -4.86
CA VAL A 40 -19.05 -4.98 -6.08
C VAL A 40 -18.72 -6.41 -6.51
N ARG A 41 -17.49 -6.87 -6.17
CA ARG A 41 -17.06 -8.26 -6.33
C ARG A 41 -16.47 -8.75 -5.01
N LYS A 42 -16.52 -10.06 -4.74
CA LYS A 42 -15.86 -10.71 -3.59
C LYS A 42 -14.34 -10.79 -3.82
N GLU A 43 -13.69 -9.64 -3.92
CA GLU A 43 -12.24 -9.58 -4.07
C GLU A 43 -11.63 -9.20 -2.72
N SER A 44 -10.58 -9.93 -2.29
CA SER A 44 -9.84 -9.54 -1.10
C SER A 44 -9.02 -8.29 -1.39
N ALA A 45 -9.10 -7.30 -0.51
CA ALA A 45 -8.22 -6.15 -0.58
C ALA A 45 -6.82 -6.51 -0.07
N GLY A 46 -5.79 -6.01 -0.74
CA GLY A 46 -4.44 -5.97 -0.19
C GLY A 46 -4.31 -4.81 0.79
N TYR A 47 -3.65 -5.02 1.92
CA TYR A 47 -3.49 -4.00 2.96
C TYR A 47 -2.03 -3.80 3.33
N LEU A 48 -1.54 -2.56 3.19
CA LEU A 48 -0.25 -2.10 3.69
C LEU A 48 -0.46 -1.38 5.03
N PRO A 49 -0.06 -1.97 6.16
CA PRO A 49 -0.18 -1.32 7.46
C PRO A 49 0.91 -0.27 7.68
N GLN A 50 0.66 0.68 8.58
CA GLN A 50 1.66 1.67 8.99
C GLN A 50 2.91 1.02 9.61
N ASN A 51 2.75 -0.06 10.39
CA ASN A 51 3.86 -0.91 10.83
C ASN A 51 4.08 -2.03 9.82
N THR A 52 4.95 -1.77 8.85
CA THR A 52 5.22 -2.67 7.73
C THR A 52 5.98 -3.93 8.11
N GLN A 53 6.73 -3.91 9.21
CA GLN A 53 7.44 -5.10 9.70
C GLN A 53 6.51 -6.28 10.01
N SER A 54 5.26 -5.99 10.40
CA SER A 54 4.25 -7.04 10.65
C SER A 54 3.85 -7.84 9.40
N MET A 55 4.28 -7.44 8.21
CA MET A 55 4.02 -8.15 6.95
C MET A 55 5.06 -9.22 6.63
N PHE A 56 6.21 -9.18 7.30
CA PHE A 56 7.33 -10.05 6.96
C PHE A 56 7.33 -11.32 7.80
N ILE A 57 7.44 -12.44 7.10
CA ILE A 57 7.40 -13.80 7.67
C ILE A 57 8.52 -14.69 7.15
N LYS A 58 9.34 -14.20 6.21
CA LYS A 58 10.45 -14.92 5.61
C LYS A 58 11.79 -14.40 6.14
N ASP A 59 12.83 -15.20 5.95
CA ASP A 59 14.18 -14.91 6.47
C ASP A 59 14.95 -13.94 5.59
N THR A 60 14.60 -13.82 4.30
CA THR A 60 15.28 -12.92 3.36
C THR A 60 14.32 -12.04 2.57
N VAL A 61 14.82 -10.87 2.13
CA VAL A 61 14.10 -9.98 1.21
C VAL A 61 13.68 -10.71 -0.06
N LYS A 62 14.56 -11.55 -0.63
CA LYS A 62 14.25 -12.34 -1.82
C LYS A 62 13.06 -13.25 -1.59
N GLU A 63 13.02 -13.96 -0.47
CA GLU A 63 11.92 -14.87 -0.14
C GLU A 63 10.61 -14.12 0.10
N GLU A 64 10.64 -12.93 0.71
CA GLU A 64 9.46 -12.09 0.88
C GLU A 64 8.88 -11.63 -0.47
N LEU A 65 9.73 -11.28 -1.42
CA LEU A 65 9.31 -10.91 -2.77
C LEU A 65 8.78 -12.12 -3.56
N LEU A 66 9.42 -13.27 -3.45
CA LEU A 66 8.95 -14.52 -4.06
C LEU A 66 7.58 -14.94 -3.52
N ASP A 67 7.38 -14.83 -2.20
CA ASP A 67 6.09 -15.07 -1.55
C ASP A 67 5.00 -14.13 -2.10
N GLY A 68 5.32 -12.84 -2.25
CA GLY A 68 4.42 -11.85 -2.87
C GLY A 68 4.12 -12.11 -4.34
N ALA A 69 5.06 -12.71 -5.07
CA ALA A 69 4.96 -13.03 -6.49
C ALA A 69 4.36 -14.41 -6.79
N ASP A 70 3.87 -15.14 -5.78
CA ASP A 70 3.39 -16.53 -5.90
C ASP A 70 4.47 -17.47 -6.50
N GLY A 71 5.75 -17.22 -6.17
CA GLY A 71 6.91 -17.99 -6.63
C GLY A 71 7.48 -17.59 -7.99
N ASP A 72 6.93 -16.57 -8.65
CA ASP A 72 7.46 -16.04 -9.92
C ASP A 72 8.72 -15.21 -9.67
N GLU A 73 9.89 -15.83 -9.90
CA GLU A 73 11.19 -15.21 -9.66
C GLU A 73 11.45 -14.00 -10.58
N ALA A 74 11.00 -14.05 -11.82
CA ALA A 74 11.21 -12.96 -12.76
C ALA A 74 10.46 -11.70 -12.30
N ARG A 75 9.19 -11.85 -11.87
CA ARG A 75 8.41 -10.74 -11.31
C ARG A 75 9.00 -10.22 -9.99
N ALA A 76 9.48 -11.13 -9.14
CA ALA A 76 10.09 -10.75 -7.86
C ALA A 76 11.35 -9.90 -8.07
N LEU A 77 12.23 -10.28 -9.00
CA LEU A 77 13.47 -9.57 -9.31
C LEU A 77 13.21 -8.23 -10.02
N ASP A 78 12.28 -8.18 -10.98
CA ASP A 78 11.86 -6.93 -11.62
C ASP A 78 11.31 -5.93 -10.59
N MET A 79 10.49 -6.38 -9.65
CA MET A 79 10.01 -5.54 -8.55
C MET A 79 11.14 -5.11 -7.60
N ALA A 80 12.11 -5.99 -7.33
CA ALA A 80 13.27 -5.64 -6.53
C ALA A 80 14.09 -4.51 -7.15
N GLU A 81 14.26 -4.54 -8.48
CA GLU A 81 14.94 -3.48 -9.22
C GLU A 81 14.16 -2.17 -9.17
N GLN A 82 12.85 -2.21 -9.47
CA GLN A 82 11.96 -1.03 -9.42
C GLN A 82 11.90 -0.36 -8.04
N MET A 83 12.07 -1.13 -6.97
CA MET A 83 12.04 -0.63 -5.58
C MET A 83 13.42 -0.48 -4.95
N GLU A 84 14.50 -0.56 -5.74
CA GLU A 84 15.89 -0.45 -5.28
C GLU A 84 16.23 -1.41 -4.13
N LEU A 85 15.79 -2.64 -4.24
CA LEU A 85 16.01 -3.69 -3.24
C LEU A 85 17.05 -4.72 -3.65
N THR A 86 17.61 -4.61 -4.86
CA THR A 86 18.54 -5.60 -5.44
C THR A 86 19.76 -5.84 -4.56
N GLY A 87 20.31 -4.78 -3.93
CA GLY A 87 21.47 -4.89 -3.02
C GLY A 87 21.15 -5.52 -1.66
N PHE A 88 19.89 -5.81 -1.37
CA PHE A 88 19.43 -6.28 -0.07
C PHE A 88 18.79 -7.68 -0.11
N LEU A 89 18.75 -8.34 -1.26
CA LEU A 89 18.02 -9.58 -1.49
C LEU A 89 18.32 -10.69 -0.48
N MET A 90 19.55 -10.78 0.00
CA MET A 90 20.01 -11.79 0.96
C MET A 90 19.96 -11.31 2.42
N ARG A 91 19.51 -10.07 2.67
CA ARG A 91 19.36 -9.56 4.04
C ARG A 91 18.06 -10.01 4.67
N HIS A 92 18.07 -10.13 5.98
CA HIS A 92 16.85 -10.31 6.74
C HIS A 92 15.99 -9.02 6.71
N PRO A 93 14.66 -9.10 6.54
CA PRO A 93 13.81 -7.91 6.46
C PRO A 93 13.90 -6.96 7.67
N TYR A 94 14.19 -7.49 8.85
CA TYR A 94 14.36 -6.68 10.06
C TYR A 94 15.71 -5.94 10.14
N ASP A 95 16.67 -6.27 9.29
CA ASP A 95 17.97 -5.58 9.19
C ASP A 95 17.93 -4.40 8.21
N LEU A 96 16.77 -4.12 7.63
CA LEU A 96 16.54 -3.02 6.71
C LEU A 96 16.30 -1.71 7.47
N SER A 97 16.75 -0.60 6.90
CA SER A 97 16.35 0.74 7.35
C SER A 97 14.84 0.96 7.17
N GLY A 98 14.30 1.98 7.85
CA GLY A 98 12.87 2.28 7.75
C GLY A 98 12.35 2.50 6.32
N GLY A 99 13.13 3.18 5.48
CA GLY A 99 12.79 3.40 4.08
C GLY A 99 12.84 2.11 3.23
N GLU A 100 13.88 1.29 3.42
CA GLU A 100 14.01 -0.01 2.75
C GLU A 100 12.89 -0.97 3.15
N THR A 101 12.56 -1.00 4.45
CA THR A 101 11.42 -1.76 4.99
C THR A 101 10.10 -1.34 4.34
N GLN A 102 9.89 -0.04 4.17
CA GLN A 102 8.68 0.49 3.53
C GLN A 102 8.62 0.12 2.05
N ARG A 103 9.75 0.19 1.33
CA ARG A 103 9.84 -0.25 -0.08
C ARG A 103 9.55 -1.74 -0.23
N LEU A 104 10.11 -2.59 0.64
CA LEU A 104 9.86 -4.03 0.62
C LEU A 104 8.39 -4.36 0.86
N ALA A 105 7.77 -3.71 1.84
CA ALA A 105 6.35 -3.92 2.13
C ALA A 105 5.44 -3.49 0.97
N ALA A 106 5.74 -2.34 0.35
CA ALA A 106 5.06 -1.89 -0.86
C ALA A 106 5.25 -2.88 -2.02
N ALA A 107 6.48 -3.33 -2.28
CA ALA A 107 6.80 -4.32 -3.30
C ALA A 107 6.00 -5.62 -3.12
N LYS A 108 6.00 -6.18 -1.91
CA LYS A 108 5.25 -7.40 -1.57
C LYS A 108 3.75 -7.22 -1.83
N LEU A 109 3.17 -6.10 -1.40
CA LEU A 109 1.76 -5.80 -1.63
C LEU A 109 1.43 -5.73 -3.14
N LEU A 110 2.27 -5.05 -3.92
CA LEU A 110 2.06 -4.82 -5.35
C LEU A 110 2.17 -6.13 -6.15
N LEU A 111 3.07 -7.03 -5.75
CA LEU A 111 3.22 -8.35 -6.34
C LEU A 111 1.97 -9.23 -6.17
N GLY A 112 1.21 -9.05 -5.08
CA GLY A 112 0.05 -9.87 -4.73
C GLY A 112 -1.17 -9.74 -5.64
N GLN A 113 -1.13 -8.97 -6.73
CA GLN A 113 -2.16 -8.85 -7.79
C GLN A 113 -3.59 -8.59 -7.29
N LYS A 114 -3.74 -7.88 -6.17
CA LYS A 114 -5.05 -7.53 -5.63
C LYS A 114 -5.71 -6.45 -6.49
N LYS A 115 -7.04 -6.48 -6.58
CA LYS A 115 -7.82 -5.49 -7.34
C LYS A 115 -8.14 -4.23 -6.55
N VAL A 116 -8.03 -4.31 -5.23
CA VAL A 116 -8.15 -3.19 -4.31
C VAL A 116 -6.92 -3.15 -3.43
N LEU A 117 -6.24 -2.01 -3.34
CA LEU A 117 -5.11 -1.78 -2.46
C LEU A 117 -5.49 -0.72 -1.42
N LEU A 118 -5.23 -1.04 -0.17
CA LEU A 118 -5.46 -0.17 0.99
C LEU A 118 -4.08 0.10 1.61
N MET A 119 -3.63 1.35 1.60
CA MET A 119 -2.26 1.70 2.00
C MET A 119 -2.27 2.75 3.10
N ASP A 120 -1.62 2.45 4.23
CA ASP A 120 -1.54 3.32 5.39
C ASP A 120 -0.15 3.95 5.48
N GLU A 121 -0.05 5.24 5.12
CA GLU A 121 1.18 6.05 5.10
C GLU A 121 2.33 5.43 4.27
N PRO A 122 2.09 5.02 3.00
CA PRO A 122 3.08 4.28 2.21
C PRO A 122 4.34 5.09 1.88
N THR A 123 4.25 6.43 1.86
CA THR A 123 5.36 7.33 1.51
C THR A 123 6.26 7.68 2.70
N LYS A 124 5.90 7.21 3.90
CA LYS A 124 6.63 7.53 5.13
C LYS A 124 8.07 7.01 5.08
N GLY A 125 9.04 7.90 5.30
CA GLY A 125 10.46 7.54 5.31
C GLY A 125 11.08 7.30 3.93
N MET A 126 10.33 7.53 2.85
CA MET A 126 10.86 7.50 1.48
C MET A 126 11.42 8.87 1.09
N ASP A 127 12.52 8.86 0.32
CA ASP A 127 13.04 10.06 -0.36
C ASP A 127 12.14 10.45 -1.55
N ALA A 128 12.42 11.62 -2.13
CA ALA A 128 11.61 12.18 -3.20
C ALA A 128 11.58 11.29 -4.46
N TRP A 129 12.72 10.69 -4.81
CA TRP A 129 12.82 9.83 -5.99
C TRP A 129 11.99 8.55 -5.80
N THR A 130 12.12 7.89 -4.65
CA THR A 130 11.35 6.67 -4.33
C THR A 130 9.85 6.95 -4.27
N LYS A 131 9.43 8.11 -3.73
CA LYS A 131 8.01 8.54 -3.76
C LYS A 131 7.50 8.68 -5.19
N GLU A 132 8.30 9.28 -6.07
CA GLU A 132 7.96 9.43 -7.48
C GLU A 132 7.80 8.06 -8.17
N GLN A 133 8.71 7.11 -7.95
CA GLN A 133 8.60 5.76 -8.51
C GLN A 133 7.35 5.04 -8.00
N LEU A 134 7.08 5.11 -6.70
CA LEU A 134 5.86 4.56 -6.11
C LEU A 134 4.61 5.19 -6.76
N GLY A 135 4.55 6.51 -6.87
CA GLY A 135 3.42 7.22 -7.46
C GLY A 135 3.16 6.80 -8.91
N ARG A 136 4.21 6.74 -9.74
CA ARG A 136 4.12 6.25 -11.14
C ARG A 136 3.61 4.81 -11.19
N HIS A 137 4.11 3.94 -10.30
CA HIS A 137 3.68 2.55 -10.25
C HIS A 137 2.20 2.43 -9.86
N LEU A 138 1.74 3.18 -8.84
CA LEU A 138 0.34 3.21 -8.44
C LEU A 138 -0.57 3.72 -9.57
N ARG A 139 -0.16 4.76 -10.31
CA ARG A 139 -0.90 5.26 -11.48
C ARG A 139 -1.01 4.21 -12.59
N LYS A 140 0.08 3.47 -12.85
CA LYS A 140 0.08 2.35 -13.81
C LYS A 140 -0.92 1.27 -13.38
N LEU A 141 -0.97 0.93 -12.09
CA LEU A 141 -1.95 -0.04 -11.58
C LEU A 141 -3.39 0.46 -11.72
N CYS A 142 -3.64 1.74 -11.45
CA CYS A 142 -4.95 2.35 -11.65
C CYS A 142 -5.40 2.26 -13.12
N SER A 143 -4.50 2.53 -14.08
CA SER A 143 -4.80 2.38 -15.51
C SER A 143 -5.14 0.93 -15.92
N GLN A 144 -4.68 -0.06 -15.15
CA GLN A 144 -5.02 -1.48 -15.29
C GLN A 144 -6.32 -1.88 -14.56
N GLY A 145 -7.01 -0.91 -13.95
CA GLY A 145 -8.28 -1.09 -13.26
C GLY A 145 -8.18 -1.54 -11.80
N ILE A 146 -6.99 -1.42 -11.18
CA ILE A 146 -6.79 -1.61 -9.75
C ILE A 146 -7.21 -0.32 -9.02
N SER A 147 -7.99 -0.45 -7.96
CA SER A 147 -8.47 0.69 -7.17
C SER A 147 -7.63 0.83 -5.91
N ILE A 148 -7.21 2.04 -5.59
CA ILE A 148 -6.27 2.31 -4.49
C ILE A 148 -6.87 3.33 -3.54
N LEU A 149 -6.99 2.96 -2.26
CA LEU A 149 -7.25 3.90 -1.17
C LEU A 149 -5.96 4.08 -0.37
N LEU A 150 -5.43 5.27 -0.41
CA LEU A 150 -4.18 5.65 0.23
C LEU A 150 -4.47 6.65 1.35
N VAL A 151 -4.06 6.32 2.57
CA VAL A 151 -4.05 7.24 3.70
C VAL A 151 -2.68 7.88 3.79
N THR A 152 -2.64 9.21 3.80
CA THR A 152 -1.38 9.94 3.95
C THR A 152 -1.62 11.36 4.48
N HIS A 153 -0.55 11.98 4.96
CA HIS A 153 -0.46 13.42 5.23
C HIS A 153 0.48 14.12 4.24
N ASP A 154 1.00 13.39 3.25
CA ASP A 154 1.88 13.91 2.19
C ASP A 154 1.02 14.61 1.11
N LEU A 155 0.89 15.93 1.23
CA LEU A 155 0.07 16.75 0.33
C LEU A 155 0.67 16.83 -1.08
N ASP A 156 2.00 16.85 -1.20
CA ASP A 156 2.68 16.91 -2.49
C ASP A 156 2.45 15.63 -3.27
N PHE A 157 2.59 14.48 -2.62
CA PHE A 157 2.27 13.18 -3.22
C PHE A 157 0.79 13.10 -3.63
N THR A 158 -0.10 13.56 -2.76
CA THR A 158 -1.54 13.57 -3.02
C THR A 158 -1.87 14.45 -4.23
N ALA A 159 -1.33 15.67 -4.30
CA ALA A 159 -1.55 16.59 -5.43
C ALA A 159 -1.02 16.06 -6.77
N ALA A 160 0.10 15.32 -6.72
CA ALA A 160 0.73 14.78 -7.92
C ALA A 160 0.02 13.54 -8.49
N TYR A 161 -0.57 12.69 -7.63
CA TYR A 161 -0.97 11.34 -8.05
C TYR A 161 -2.44 10.99 -7.80
N ALA A 162 -3.15 11.65 -6.87
CA ALA A 162 -4.53 11.30 -6.56
C ALA A 162 -5.52 11.77 -7.64
N ASP A 163 -6.53 10.93 -7.94
CA ASP A 163 -7.68 11.35 -8.73
C ASP A 163 -8.67 12.17 -7.88
N ARG A 164 -8.81 11.79 -6.61
CA ARG A 164 -9.66 12.46 -5.63
C ARG A 164 -9.02 12.43 -4.24
N CYS A 165 -9.38 13.44 -3.46
CA CYS A 165 -9.06 13.51 -2.04
C CYS A 165 -10.35 13.52 -1.23
N ALA A 166 -10.34 12.82 -0.11
CA ALA A 166 -11.37 12.90 0.92
C ALA A 166 -10.71 13.28 2.25
N MET A 167 -11.42 13.99 3.09
CA MET A 167 -10.92 14.36 4.42
C MET A 167 -11.75 13.65 5.48
N LEU A 168 -11.06 12.94 6.37
CA LEU A 168 -11.69 12.37 7.54
C LEU A 168 -11.49 13.32 8.72
N PHE A 169 -12.59 13.88 9.19
CA PHE A 169 -12.62 14.80 10.32
C PHE A 169 -13.71 14.35 11.30
N ASP A 170 -13.35 14.20 12.56
CA ASP A 170 -14.26 13.81 13.65
C ASP A 170 -15.15 12.59 13.33
N GLY A 171 -14.53 11.58 12.70
CA GLY A 171 -15.24 10.33 12.31
C GLY A 171 -16.15 10.45 11.08
N MET A 172 -16.21 11.62 10.42
CA MET A 172 -16.97 11.86 9.19
C MET A 172 -16.02 12.04 7.99
N VAL A 173 -16.46 11.60 6.81
CA VAL A 173 -15.74 11.73 5.52
C VAL A 173 -16.53 12.63 4.59
#